data_f2595e5b71dfc46ffa9b6ff82a25c03f
#
_entry.id   f2595e5b71dfc46ffa9b6ff82a25c03f
#
_cell.length_a   1.000
_cell.length_b   1.000
_cell.length_c   1.000
_cell.angle_alpha   90.00
_cell.angle_beta   90.00
_cell.angle_gamma   90.00
#
_symmetry.space_group_name_H-M   'P 1'
#
loop_
_entity.id
_entity.type
_entity.pdbx_description
1 polymer ?
#
loop_
_entity_poly.entity_id
_entity_poly.type
_entity_poly.pdbx_seq_one_letter_code
_entity_poly.pdbx_strand_id
1 'polypeptide(L)'
;VGTGVGVNTYMARLYAQKMPGQAEETAGTGTLLALGTWLIFAIFSIFCMRPYVLTSANTPEAIESAVIYGQIVCIGSIGAFLEGNWTKVHQSRGNMHRPMVAQTVGALTNIVLDPILIFGLGPVPELGVAGAAYATVCGQVAAAVITSFGGVGRLPERTKMPLYIKQIYWFGYASIIMQALFTVYIVILNAILAGFSDSAVTVLGLYYKMQTFFFIPLMGLQTCIVPVLSFNYATKSYARCREIMRDSYGFSCVFMLVGVICFVFFPVQLLQVFSKSSEVIAIGKNAFPIIGASFIPAVFSLMTPVFFQAIGNGKISLFLSVMRQICCLIPIFWLLSLIDLRFTWFAFPISEVLVGVTGIVLYYKEIKRDFDKGAA
;
A
#
# COMPACT_ATOMS: atom_id res chain seq x y z
N VAL A 1 -2.47 -2.95 7.15
CA VAL A 1 -1.21 -2.27 6.71
C VAL A 1 -0.74 -1.29 7.78
N GLY A 2 -1.53 -0.29 8.19
CA GLY A 2 -1.09 0.76 9.10
C GLY A 2 -0.67 0.28 10.49
N THR A 3 -1.40 -0.66 11.11
CA THR A 3 -1.02 -1.28 12.39
C THR A 3 0.35 -1.96 12.28
N GLY A 4 0.59 -2.71 11.20
CA GLY A 4 1.88 -3.35 10.96
C GLY A 4 3.02 -2.36 10.77
N VAL A 5 2.78 -1.20 10.13
CA VAL A 5 3.79 -0.13 10.03
C VAL A 5 4.11 0.44 11.41
N GLY A 6 3.11 0.60 12.28
CA GLY A 6 3.31 1.01 13.66
C GLY A 6 4.18 0.01 14.45
N VAL A 7 3.90 -1.29 14.32
CA VAL A 7 4.72 -2.36 14.93
C VAL A 7 6.16 -2.28 14.42
N ASN A 8 6.37 -2.20 13.11
CA ASN A 8 7.69 -2.10 12.48
C ASN A 8 8.49 -0.91 13.02
N THR A 9 7.90 0.29 12.95
CA THR A 9 8.58 1.53 13.36
C THR A 9 8.92 1.53 14.86
N TYR A 10 7.99 1.09 15.70
CA TYR A 10 8.22 1.06 17.15
C TYR A 10 9.24 0.00 17.54
N MET A 11 9.18 -1.21 16.98
CA MET A 11 10.17 -2.26 17.20
C MET A 11 11.57 -1.84 16.77
N ALA A 12 11.73 -1.23 15.58
CA ALA A 12 13.02 -0.75 15.10
C ALA A 12 13.66 0.25 16.07
N ARG A 13 12.86 1.12 16.70
CA ARG A 13 13.31 2.05 17.73
C ARG A 13 13.71 1.35 19.02
N LEU A 14 12.94 0.36 19.46
CA LEU A 14 13.27 -0.43 20.66
C LEU A 14 14.57 -1.20 20.48
N TYR A 15 14.84 -1.74 19.29
CA TYR A 15 16.13 -2.37 18.99
C TYR A 15 17.28 -1.35 19.00
N ALA A 16 17.08 -0.14 18.48
CA ALA A 16 18.05 0.95 18.55
C ALA A 16 18.37 1.36 20.00
N GLN A 17 17.36 1.30 20.89
CA GLN A 17 17.49 1.60 22.32
C GLN A 17 18.01 0.40 23.14
N LYS A 18 18.39 -0.71 22.49
CA LYS A 18 18.87 -1.95 23.12
C LYS A 18 17.86 -2.59 24.10
N MET A 19 16.57 -2.51 23.75
CA MET A 19 15.46 -3.07 24.54
C MET A 19 14.76 -4.24 23.79
N PRO A 20 15.45 -5.37 23.51
CA PRO A 20 14.91 -6.46 22.70
C PRO A 20 13.69 -7.14 23.34
N GLY A 21 13.61 -7.20 24.67
CA GLY A 21 12.46 -7.77 25.37
C GLY A 21 11.16 -7.02 25.10
N GLN A 22 11.20 -5.66 25.10
CA GLN A 22 10.04 -4.84 24.79
C GLN A 22 9.67 -4.92 23.29
N ALA A 23 10.65 -5.12 22.42
CA ALA A 23 10.40 -5.34 21.00
C ALA A 23 9.62 -6.65 20.79
N GLU A 24 9.99 -7.74 21.48
CA GLU A 24 9.25 -9.02 21.44
C GLU A 24 7.81 -8.88 22.00
N GLU A 25 7.62 -8.11 23.05
CA GLU A 25 6.28 -7.81 23.59
C GLU A 25 5.45 -6.96 22.62
N THR A 26 6.09 -6.06 21.87
CA THR A 26 5.45 -5.30 20.80
C THR A 26 5.01 -6.21 19.66
N ALA A 27 5.84 -7.18 19.26
CA ALA A 27 5.49 -8.16 18.22
C ALA A 27 4.27 -9.02 18.63
N GLY A 28 4.25 -9.49 19.88
CA GLY A 28 3.12 -10.25 20.43
C GLY A 28 1.83 -9.42 20.48
N THR A 29 1.93 -8.15 20.90
CA THR A 29 0.79 -7.22 20.89
C THR A 29 0.29 -7.00 19.46
N GLY A 30 1.19 -6.82 18.47
CA GLY A 30 0.85 -6.72 17.06
C GLY A 30 0.11 -7.94 16.53
N THR A 31 0.52 -9.14 16.96
CA THR A 31 -0.17 -10.40 16.62
C THR A 31 -1.59 -10.43 17.15
N LEU A 32 -1.83 -10.01 18.41
CA LEU A 32 -3.18 -9.90 18.95
C LEU A 32 -4.04 -8.88 18.22
N LEU A 33 -3.47 -7.73 17.87
CA LEU A 33 -4.17 -6.70 17.10
C LEU A 33 -4.53 -7.20 15.69
N ALA A 34 -3.66 -7.98 15.06
CA ALA A 34 -3.94 -8.60 13.77
C ALA A 34 -5.10 -9.59 13.86
N LEU A 35 -5.12 -10.45 14.88
CA LEU A 35 -6.22 -11.38 15.14
C LEU A 35 -7.52 -10.64 15.45
N GLY A 36 -7.49 -9.62 16.31
CA GLY A 36 -8.67 -8.82 16.65
C GLY A 36 -9.24 -8.11 15.41
N THR A 37 -8.40 -7.54 14.58
CA THR A 37 -8.81 -6.88 13.34
C THR A 37 -9.40 -7.88 12.35
N TRP A 38 -8.74 -9.04 12.15
CA TRP A 38 -9.29 -10.13 11.34
C TRP A 38 -10.68 -10.55 11.82
N LEU A 39 -10.88 -10.76 13.13
CA LEU A 39 -12.15 -11.18 13.68
C LEU A 39 -13.27 -10.17 13.37
N ILE A 40 -12.98 -8.87 13.50
CA ILE A 40 -13.93 -7.80 13.15
C ILE A 40 -14.31 -7.91 11.66
N PHE A 41 -13.33 -8.05 10.76
CA PHE A 41 -13.58 -8.19 9.34
C PHE A 41 -14.31 -9.49 8.97
N ALA A 42 -13.99 -10.60 9.61
CA ALA A 42 -14.67 -11.89 9.40
C ALA A 42 -16.15 -11.79 9.80
N ILE A 43 -16.45 -11.22 10.98
CA ILE A 43 -17.83 -11.00 11.45
C ILE A 43 -18.56 -10.05 10.49
N PHE A 44 -17.93 -8.92 10.14
CA PHE A 44 -18.52 -7.95 9.22
C PHE A 44 -18.87 -8.59 7.86
N SER A 45 -18.00 -9.45 7.31
CA SER A 45 -18.22 -10.10 6.02
C SER A 45 -19.43 -11.04 6.03
N ILE A 46 -19.71 -11.72 7.15
CA ILE A 46 -20.88 -12.62 7.27
C ILE A 46 -22.18 -11.83 7.09
N PHE A 47 -22.28 -10.64 7.67
CA PHE A 47 -23.52 -9.85 7.65
C PHE A 47 -23.60 -8.88 6.47
N CYS A 48 -22.47 -8.30 6.04
CA CYS A 48 -22.45 -7.19 5.08
C CYS A 48 -22.01 -7.58 3.67
N MET A 49 -21.52 -8.81 3.43
CA MET A 49 -21.05 -9.20 2.10
C MET A 49 -22.17 -9.16 1.06
N ARG A 50 -23.34 -9.74 1.36
CA ARG A 50 -24.47 -9.76 0.42
C ARG A 50 -25.01 -8.38 0.09
N PRO A 51 -25.31 -7.49 1.06
CA PRO A 51 -25.68 -6.10 0.77
C PRO A 51 -24.63 -5.35 -0.06
N TYR A 52 -23.35 -5.57 0.21
CA TYR A 52 -22.25 -4.96 -0.54
C TYR A 52 -22.23 -5.43 -2.00
N VAL A 53 -22.33 -6.74 -2.24
CA VAL A 53 -22.32 -7.29 -3.60
C VAL A 53 -23.51 -6.81 -4.42
N LEU A 54 -24.67 -6.65 -3.81
CA LEU A 54 -25.89 -6.11 -4.47
C LEU A 54 -25.71 -4.68 -5.00
N THR A 55 -24.76 -3.92 -4.50
CA THR A 55 -24.44 -2.57 -5.04
C THR A 55 -23.60 -2.60 -6.32
N SER A 56 -23.00 -3.76 -6.66
CA SER A 56 -22.00 -3.86 -7.74
C SER A 56 -22.33 -4.91 -8.81
N ALA A 57 -23.15 -5.89 -8.49
CA ALA A 57 -23.51 -7.00 -9.39
C ALA A 57 -25.01 -6.98 -9.71
N ASN A 58 -25.35 -7.21 -10.98
CA ASN A 58 -26.73 -7.10 -11.47
C ASN A 58 -27.37 -8.46 -11.80
N THR A 59 -26.57 -9.53 -11.97
CA THR A 59 -27.09 -10.85 -12.30
C THR A 59 -27.09 -11.77 -11.07
N PRO A 60 -28.14 -12.60 -10.86
CA PRO A 60 -28.24 -13.49 -9.70
C PRO A 60 -27.01 -14.41 -9.54
N GLU A 61 -26.52 -14.97 -10.65
CA GLU A 61 -25.35 -15.87 -10.66
C GLU A 61 -24.06 -15.14 -10.23
N ALA A 62 -23.85 -13.90 -10.72
CA ALA A 62 -22.70 -13.11 -10.33
C ALA A 62 -22.77 -12.69 -8.86
N ILE A 63 -23.96 -12.38 -8.36
CA ILE A 63 -24.18 -12.05 -6.95
C ILE A 63 -23.83 -13.24 -6.05
N GLU A 64 -24.34 -14.43 -6.35
CA GLU A 64 -24.10 -15.62 -5.56
C GLU A 64 -22.61 -16.01 -5.57
N SER A 65 -21.98 -16.03 -6.74
CA SER A 65 -20.55 -16.31 -6.88
C SER A 65 -19.69 -15.30 -6.12
N ALA A 66 -20.01 -14.00 -6.22
CA ALA A 66 -19.26 -12.96 -5.52
C ALA A 66 -19.42 -13.03 -3.99
N VAL A 67 -20.62 -13.37 -3.50
CA VAL A 67 -20.86 -13.56 -2.07
C VAL A 67 -20.09 -14.77 -1.53
N ILE A 68 -20.12 -15.91 -2.23
CA ILE A 68 -19.37 -17.12 -1.85
C ILE A 68 -17.87 -16.81 -1.81
N TYR A 69 -17.34 -16.24 -2.88
CA TYR A 69 -15.92 -15.85 -2.95
C TYR A 69 -15.51 -14.90 -1.82
N GLY A 70 -16.28 -13.83 -1.64
CA GLY A 70 -15.98 -12.80 -0.64
C GLY A 70 -16.05 -13.33 0.78
N GLN A 71 -17.04 -14.17 1.11
CA GLN A 71 -17.14 -14.78 2.44
C GLN A 71 -15.97 -15.73 2.72
N ILE A 72 -15.64 -16.63 1.79
CA ILE A 72 -14.51 -17.57 1.96
C ILE A 72 -13.20 -16.79 2.16
N VAL A 73 -12.93 -15.80 1.31
CA VAL A 73 -11.70 -15.02 1.40
C VAL A 73 -11.64 -14.18 2.67
N CYS A 74 -12.72 -13.50 3.05
CA CYS A 74 -12.72 -12.65 4.25
C CYS A 74 -12.62 -13.48 5.55
N ILE A 75 -13.33 -14.59 5.65
CA ILE A 75 -13.24 -15.47 6.82
C ILE A 75 -11.87 -16.17 6.85
N GLY A 76 -11.41 -16.65 5.70
CA GLY A 76 -10.11 -17.32 5.56
C GLY A 76 -8.90 -16.39 5.65
N SER A 77 -9.08 -15.06 5.62
CA SER A 77 -7.98 -14.08 5.58
C SER A 77 -7.12 -14.00 6.85
N ILE A 78 -7.36 -14.82 7.85
CA ILE A 78 -6.54 -14.92 9.07
C ILE A 78 -5.05 -15.05 8.71
N GLY A 79 -4.72 -15.85 7.68
CA GLY A 79 -3.36 -16.01 7.16
C GLY A 79 -2.78 -14.68 6.69
N ALA A 80 -3.53 -13.89 5.93
CA ALA A 80 -3.09 -12.59 5.42
C ALA A 80 -2.88 -11.55 6.53
N PHE A 81 -3.77 -11.50 7.53
CA PHE A 81 -3.62 -10.57 8.67
C PHE A 81 -2.41 -10.89 9.53
N LEU A 82 -2.17 -12.17 9.81
CA LEU A 82 -1.02 -12.63 10.57
C LEU A 82 0.28 -12.46 9.79
N GLU A 83 0.31 -12.89 8.54
CA GLU A 83 1.47 -12.75 7.65
C GLU A 83 1.86 -11.27 7.51
N GLY A 84 0.89 -10.39 7.26
CA GLY A 84 1.13 -8.96 7.13
C GLY A 84 1.74 -8.34 8.38
N ASN A 85 1.36 -8.77 9.59
CA ASN A 85 1.98 -8.33 10.83
C ASN A 85 3.37 -8.93 11.03
N TRP A 86 3.52 -10.26 10.86
CA TRP A 86 4.79 -10.96 11.08
C TRP A 86 5.87 -10.56 10.06
N THR A 87 5.47 -10.27 8.85
CA THR A 87 6.33 -9.63 7.84
C THR A 87 6.93 -8.33 8.38
N LYS A 88 6.11 -7.47 9.01
CA LYS A 88 6.59 -6.21 9.60
C LYS A 88 7.52 -6.43 10.80
N VAL A 89 7.29 -7.48 11.58
CA VAL A 89 8.20 -7.90 12.66
C VAL A 89 9.56 -8.32 12.10
N HIS A 90 9.61 -9.13 11.04
CA HIS A 90 10.87 -9.51 10.39
C HIS A 90 11.60 -8.31 9.80
N GLN A 91 10.86 -7.41 9.13
CA GLN A 91 11.42 -6.19 8.55
C GLN A 91 12.04 -5.27 9.61
N SER A 92 11.44 -5.14 10.79
CA SER A 92 11.98 -4.33 11.90
C SER A 92 13.32 -4.85 12.43
N ARG A 93 13.59 -6.15 12.25
CA ARG A 93 14.87 -6.81 12.57
C ARG A 93 15.87 -6.78 11.41
N GLY A 94 15.54 -6.13 10.29
CA GLY A 94 16.36 -6.12 9.07
C GLY A 94 16.30 -7.41 8.25
N ASN A 95 15.47 -8.39 8.63
CA ASN A 95 15.33 -9.63 7.91
C ASN A 95 14.27 -9.49 6.81
N MET A 96 14.69 -9.14 5.60
CA MET A 96 13.82 -9.02 4.41
C MET A 96 13.68 -10.34 3.65
N HIS A 97 14.58 -11.30 3.89
CA HIS A 97 14.59 -12.56 3.16
C HIS A 97 13.37 -13.44 3.50
N ARG A 98 13.02 -13.56 4.79
CA ARG A 98 11.86 -14.37 5.20
C ARG A 98 10.53 -13.87 4.62
N PRO A 99 10.17 -12.58 4.71
CA PRO A 99 9.00 -12.06 4.03
C PRO A 99 8.99 -12.31 2.52
N MET A 100 10.14 -12.15 1.86
CA MET A 100 10.28 -12.43 0.43
C MET A 100 9.95 -13.88 0.10
N VAL A 101 10.57 -14.83 0.82
CA VAL A 101 10.30 -16.27 0.63
C VAL A 101 8.84 -16.59 0.92
N ALA A 102 8.28 -16.05 2.01
CA ALA A 102 6.88 -16.28 2.39
C ALA A 102 5.90 -15.81 1.30
N GLN A 103 6.07 -14.59 0.79
CA GLN A 103 5.25 -14.04 -0.28
C GLN A 103 5.40 -14.86 -1.58
N THR A 104 6.62 -15.26 -1.92
CA THR A 104 6.86 -16.08 -3.12
C THR A 104 6.20 -17.45 -3.01
N VAL A 105 6.37 -18.13 -1.87
CA VAL A 105 5.73 -19.44 -1.64
C VAL A 105 4.21 -19.30 -1.60
N GLY A 106 3.68 -18.27 -0.94
CA GLY A 106 2.25 -17.99 -0.92
C GLY A 106 1.67 -17.80 -2.33
N ALA A 107 2.34 -16.99 -3.16
CA ALA A 107 1.93 -16.75 -4.55
C ALA A 107 2.02 -18.03 -5.40
N LEU A 108 3.10 -18.81 -5.29
CA LEU A 108 3.24 -20.08 -6.00
C LEU A 108 2.19 -21.09 -5.56
N THR A 109 1.88 -21.17 -4.25
CA THR A 109 0.82 -22.05 -3.74
C THR A 109 -0.53 -21.68 -4.35
N ASN A 110 -0.86 -20.38 -4.41
CA ASN A 110 -2.09 -19.92 -5.04
C ASN A 110 -2.12 -20.29 -6.54
N ILE A 111 -1.06 -19.97 -7.32
CA ILE A 111 -0.97 -20.25 -8.74
C ILE A 111 -1.13 -21.75 -9.05
N VAL A 112 -0.56 -22.63 -8.22
CA VAL A 112 -0.66 -24.08 -8.40
C VAL A 112 -2.04 -24.58 -8.00
N LEU A 113 -2.62 -24.09 -6.90
CA LEU A 113 -3.92 -24.56 -6.42
C LEU A 113 -5.09 -23.99 -7.23
N ASP A 114 -4.97 -22.80 -7.84
CA ASP A 114 -6.04 -22.22 -8.64
C ASP A 114 -6.56 -23.18 -9.72
N PRO A 115 -5.75 -23.69 -10.68
CA PRO A 115 -6.27 -24.60 -11.68
C PRO A 115 -6.76 -25.93 -11.10
N ILE A 116 -6.15 -26.44 -10.01
CA ILE A 116 -6.55 -27.69 -9.38
C ILE A 116 -7.94 -27.57 -8.75
N LEU A 117 -8.20 -26.49 -8.04
CA LEU A 117 -9.46 -26.30 -7.32
C LEU A 117 -10.56 -25.69 -8.18
N ILE A 118 -10.22 -24.86 -9.18
CA ILE A 118 -11.20 -24.27 -10.10
C ILE A 118 -11.77 -25.33 -11.05
N PHE A 119 -10.90 -26.10 -11.70
CA PHE A 119 -11.29 -27.04 -12.77
C PHE A 119 -11.43 -28.49 -12.30
N GLY A 120 -11.11 -28.78 -11.04
CA GLY A 120 -11.25 -30.14 -10.51
C GLY A 120 -10.25 -31.11 -11.09
N LEU A 121 -8.93 -30.82 -11.02
CA LEU A 121 -7.90 -31.70 -11.54
C LEU A 121 -7.57 -32.84 -10.58
N GLY A 122 -7.55 -34.07 -11.07
CA GLY A 122 -7.25 -35.27 -10.28
C GLY A 122 -8.43 -35.71 -9.39
N PRO A 123 -8.21 -36.03 -8.10
CA PRO A 123 -9.26 -36.49 -7.21
C PRO A 123 -10.12 -35.36 -6.60
N VAL A 124 -9.85 -34.11 -6.96
CA VAL A 124 -10.51 -32.93 -6.40
C VAL A 124 -11.74 -32.58 -7.26
N PRO A 125 -12.94 -32.36 -6.66
CA PRO A 125 -14.10 -31.93 -7.43
C PRO A 125 -13.90 -30.49 -7.96
N GLU A 126 -14.57 -30.18 -9.06
CA GLU A 126 -14.64 -28.82 -9.60
C GLU A 126 -15.38 -27.90 -8.61
N LEU A 127 -14.67 -26.91 -8.08
CA LEU A 127 -15.20 -25.95 -7.12
C LEU A 127 -15.47 -24.56 -7.73
N GLY A 128 -15.06 -24.33 -8.98
CA GLY A 128 -15.27 -23.08 -9.69
C GLY A 128 -14.74 -21.86 -8.89
N VAL A 129 -15.61 -20.88 -8.70
CA VAL A 129 -15.28 -19.63 -7.97
C VAL A 129 -14.88 -19.88 -6.51
N ALA A 130 -15.51 -20.83 -5.84
CA ALA A 130 -15.13 -21.21 -4.48
C ALA A 130 -13.71 -21.80 -4.43
N GLY A 131 -13.32 -22.56 -5.48
CA GLY A 131 -11.96 -23.10 -5.63
C GLY A 131 -10.89 -22.00 -5.65
N ALA A 132 -11.10 -20.94 -6.43
CA ALA A 132 -10.21 -19.78 -6.46
C ALA A 132 -10.10 -19.08 -5.08
N ALA A 133 -11.20 -18.99 -4.34
CA ALA A 133 -11.21 -18.45 -2.99
C ALA A 133 -10.37 -19.30 -2.02
N TYR A 134 -10.55 -20.63 -2.05
CA TYR A 134 -9.77 -21.55 -1.23
C TYR A 134 -8.28 -21.54 -1.60
N ALA A 135 -7.91 -21.48 -2.88
CA ALA A 135 -6.52 -21.39 -3.33
C ALA A 135 -5.85 -20.13 -2.78
N THR A 136 -6.57 -18.99 -2.80
CA THR A 136 -6.11 -17.72 -2.23
C THR A 136 -5.86 -17.86 -0.72
N VAL A 137 -6.79 -18.42 0.03
CA VAL A 137 -6.65 -18.65 1.48
C VAL A 137 -5.47 -19.58 1.78
N CYS A 138 -5.32 -20.68 1.04
CA CYS A 138 -4.19 -21.60 1.21
C CYS A 138 -2.85 -20.90 0.97
N GLY A 139 -2.73 -20.06 -0.07
CA GLY A 139 -1.53 -19.26 -0.32
C GLY A 139 -1.20 -18.31 0.84
N GLN A 140 -2.21 -17.62 1.38
CA GLN A 140 -2.04 -16.73 2.55
C GLN A 140 -1.62 -17.51 3.81
N VAL A 141 -2.19 -18.68 4.06
CA VAL A 141 -1.81 -19.54 5.19
C VAL A 141 -0.39 -20.06 5.03
N ALA A 142 0.00 -20.50 3.83
CA ALA A 142 1.37 -20.94 3.56
C ALA A 142 2.40 -19.83 3.86
N ALA A 143 2.12 -18.59 3.42
CA ALA A 143 2.95 -17.44 3.73
C ALA A 143 2.99 -17.14 5.24
N ALA A 144 1.85 -17.22 5.92
CA ALA A 144 1.75 -17.01 7.36
C ALA A 144 2.57 -18.05 8.15
N VAL A 145 2.54 -19.32 7.75
CA VAL A 145 3.35 -20.37 8.38
C VAL A 145 4.84 -20.05 8.31
N ILE A 146 5.36 -19.60 7.16
CA ILE A 146 6.77 -19.24 7.01
C ILE A 146 7.15 -18.04 7.88
N THR A 147 6.30 -17.01 7.92
CA THR A 147 6.56 -15.80 8.71
C THR A 147 6.32 -15.99 10.20
N SER A 148 5.55 -17.00 10.63
CA SER A 148 5.31 -17.31 12.04
C SER A 148 6.60 -17.66 12.80
N PHE A 149 7.56 -18.31 12.14
CA PHE A 149 8.84 -18.67 12.72
C PHE A 149 9.67 -17.42 13.09
N GLY A 150 9.52 -16.96 14.29
CA GLY A 150 10.12 -15.75 14.84
C GLY A 150 9.30 -14.47 14.63
N GLY A 151 8.11 -14.55 14.02
CA GLY A 151 7.19 -13.41 13.84
C GLY A 151 6.22 -13.21 15.00
N VAL A 152 5.87 -14.27 15.73
CA VAL A 152 4.79 -14.27 16.73
C VAL A 152 5.04 -13.31 17.89
N GLY A 153 6.30 -13.25 18.39
CA GLY A 153 6.65 -12.44 19.56
C GLY A 153 6.14 -13.03 20.89
N ARG A 154 6.42 -12.31 21.98
CA ARG A 154 5.92 -12.65 23.32
C ARG A 154 4.77 -11.72 23.70
N LEU A 155 3.76 -12.27 24.38
CA LEU A 155 2.68 -11.46 24.90
C LEU A 155 3.17 -10.67 26.11
N PRO A 156 2.90 -9.36 26.19
CA PRO A 156 3.19 -8.58 27.38
C PRO A 156 2.24 -8.95 28.53
N GLU A 157 2.64 -8.55 29.74
CA GLU A 157 1.71 -8.55 30.87
C GLU A 157 0.46 -7.71 30.55
N ARG A 158 -0.70 -8.16 31.03
CA ARG A 158 -1.98 -7.49 30.74
C ARG A 158 -1.97 -5.99 31.13
N THR A 159 -1.24 -5.63 32.17
CA THR A 159 -1.08 -4.26 32.65
C THR A 159 -0.29 -3.35 31.69
N LYS A 160 0.65 -3.91 30.92
CA LYS A 160 1.50 -3.18 29.97
C LYS A 160 0.90 -3.14 28.56
N MET A 161 -0.04 -4.02 28.24
CA MET A 161 -0.65 -4.12 26.90
C MET A 161 -1.22 -2.79 26.37
N PRO A 162 -1.95 -1.96 27.16
CA PRO A 162 -2.47 -0.68 26.66
C PRO A 162 -1.36 0.28 26.22
N LEU A 163 -0.19 0.24 26.88
CA LEU A 163 0.96 1.06 26.51
C LEU A 163 1.47 0.69 25.11
N TYR A 164 1.66 -0.60 24.84
CA TYR A 164 2.12 -1.08 23.51
C TYR A 164 1.10 -0.78 22.42
N ILE A 165 -0.19 -0.99 22.67
CA ILE A 165 -1.26 -0.63 21.74
C ILE A 165 -1.20 0.86 21.41
N LYS A 166 -1.09 1.73 22.41
CA LYS A 166 -0.99 3.19 22.23
C LYS A 166 0.23 3.55 21.36
N GLN A 167 1.38 2.95 21.62
CA GLN A 167 2.60 3.22 20.85
C GLN A 167 2.49 2.73 19.41
N ILE A 168 1.98 1.52 19.18
CA ILE A 168 1.77 0.97 17.83
C ILE A 168 0.87 1.90 17.03
N TYR A 169 -0.25 2.35 17.57
CA TYR A 169 -1.14 3.27 16.86
C TYR A 169 -0.55 4.67 16.74
N TRP A 170 0.25 5.15 17.70
CA TRP A 170 0.95 6.42 17.59
C TRP A 170 1.93 6.47 16.42
N PHE A 171 2.60 5.37 16.11
CA PHE A 171 3.49 5.28 14.95
C PHE A 171 2.78 4.85 13.66
N GLY A 172 1.62 4.22 13.77
CA GLY A 172 0.87 3.65 12.65
C GLY A 172 -0.28 4.51 12.11
N TYR A 173 -0.81 5.49 12.89
CA TYR A 173 -2.03 6.21 12.54
C TYR A 173 -1.94 6.92 11.18
N ALA A 174 -0.79 7.53 10.89
CA ALA A 174 -0.59 8.23 9.62
C ALA A 174 -0.74 7.29 8.42
N SER A 175 -0.17 6.07 8.50
CA SER A 175 -0.33 5.05 7.46
C SER A 175 -1.77 4.55 7.31
N ILE A 176 -2.52 4.43 8.40
CA ILE A 176 -3.93 4.03 8.36
C ILE A 176 -4.72 5.07 7.57
N ILE A 177 -4.55 6.35 7.92
CA ILE A 177 -5.27 7.45 7.25
C ILE A 177 -4.82 7.57 5.79
N MET A 178 -3.52 7.47 5.50
CA MET A 178 -3.00 7.50 4.13
C MET A 178 -3.65 6.43 3.25
N GLN A 179 -3.82 5.21 3.77
CA GLN A 179 -4.45 4.12 3.03
C GLN A 179 -5.95 4.35 2.82
N ALA A 180 -6.65 4.91 3.80
CA ALA A 180 -8.05 5.29 3.66
C ALA A 180 -8.23 6.40 2.62
N LEU A 181 -7.38 7.42 2.65
CA LEU A 181 -7.40 8.53 1.68
C LEU A 181 -7.19 8.03 0.24
N PHE A 182 -6.33 7.01 0.05
CA PHE A 182 -6.11 6.40 -1.27
C PHE A 182 -7.42 5.87 -1.87
N THR A 183 -8.27 5.23 -1.08
CA THR A 183 -9.57 4.73 -1.55
C THR A 183 -10.54 5.89 -1.83
N VAL A 184 -10.60 6.88 -0.94
CA VAL A 184 -11.53 8.01 -1.05
C VAL A 184 -11.29 8.82 -2.32
N TYR A 185 -10.03 9.17 -2.63
CA TYR A 185 -9.78 9.98 -3.80
C TYR A 185 -10.08 9.24 -5.11
N ILE A 186 -9.82 7.93 -5.19
CA ILE A 186 -10.17 7.12 -6.36
C ILE A 186 -11.68 7.16 -6.63
N VAL A 187 -12.49 7.02 -5.59
CA VAL A 187 -13.96 7.08 -5.72
C VAL A 187 -14.39 8.46 -6.24
N ILE A 188 -13.81 9.54 -5.71
CA ILE A 188 -14.14 10.90 -6.14
C ILE A 188 -13.72 11.16 -7.59
N LEU A 189 -12.51 10.76 -7.99
CA LEU A 189 -12.04 10.91 -9.36
C LEU A 189 -12.92 10.13 -10.36
N ASN A 190 -13.29 8.90 -10.00
CA ASN A 190 -14.20 8.10 -10.83
C ASN A 190 -15.59 8.79 -10.95
N ALA A 191 -16.13 9.36 -9.88
CA ALA A 191 -17.39 10.08 -9.90
C ALA A 191 -17.33 11.33 -10.82
N ILE A 192 -16.22 12.07 -10.81
CA ILE A 192 -16.01 13.21 -11.71
C ILE A 192 -15.94 12.74 -13.17
N LEU A 193 -15.20 11.67 -13.48
CA LEU A 193 -15.06 11.15 -14.84
C LEU A 193 -16.33 10.49 -15.37
N ALA A 194 -17.14 9.89 -14.52
CA ALA A 194 -18.44 9.33 -14.89
C ALA A 194 -19.40 10.41 -15.45
N GLY A 195 -19.19 11.68 -15.09
CA GLY A 195 -19.91 12.81 -15.69
C GLY A 195 -19.55 13.10 -17.16
N PHE A 196 -18.43 12.54 -17.66
CA PHE A 196 -18.01 12.69 -19.07
C PHE A 196 -18.40 11.46 -19.90
N SER A 197 -17.84 10.29 -19.56
CA SER A 197 -18.15 9.03 -20.23
C SER A 197 -17.63 7.82 -19.42
N ASP A 198 -18.22 6.64 -19.65
CA ASP A 198 -17.74 5.38 -19.08
C ASP A 198 -16.33 5.02 -19.61
N SER A 199 -16.02 5.46 -20.83
CA SER A 199 -14.67 5.30 -21.42
C SER A 199 -13.61 6.09 -20.66
N ALA A 200 -13.93 7.29 -20.14
CA ALA A 200 -13.00 8.08 -19.32
C ALA A 200 -12.73 7.40 -17.96
N VAL A 201 -13.76 6.84 -17.33
CA VAL A 201 -13.62 6.03 -16.11
C VAL A 201 -12.76 4.81 -16.36
N THR A 202 -12.97 4.13 -17.50
CA THR A 202 -12.17 2.97 -17.91
C THR A 202 -10.70 3.34 -18.09
N VAL A 203 -10.38 4.49 -18.70
CA VAL A 203 -8.99 4.97 -18.86
C VAL A 203 -8.32 5.17 -17.50
N LEU A 204 -9.00 5.77 -16.52
CA LEU A 204 -8.47 5.92 -15.16
C LEU A 204 -8.24 4.55 -14.49
N GLY A 205 -9.16 3.61 -14.65
CA GLY A 205 -9.01 2.25 -14.14
C GLY A 205 -7.81 1.52 -14.74
N LEU A 206 -7.59 1.65 -16.06
CA LEU A 206 -6.43 1.10 -16.75
C LEU A 206 -5.12 1.76 -16.29
N TYR A 207 -5.14 3.08 -16.12
CA TYR A 207 -4.00 3.80 -15.53
C TYR A 207 -3.60 3.21 -14.17
N TYR A 208 -4.54 3.02 -13.24
CA TYR A 208 -4.22 2.47 -11.91
C TYR A 208 -3.67 1.04 -11.97
N LYS A 209 -4.19 0.19 -12.88
CA LYS A 209 -3.64 -1.17 -13.08
C LYS A 209 -2.19 -1.12 -13.53
N MET A 210 -1.86 -0.26 -14.48
CA MET A 210 -0.50 -0.12 -15.01
C MET A 210 0.41 0.59 -14.02
N GLN A 211 -0.08 1.65 -13.36
CA GLN A 211 0.65 2.34 -12.31
C GLN A 211 1.11 1.37 -11.23
N THR A 212 0.24 0.47 -10.77
CA THR A 212 0.59 -0.52 -9.76
C THR A 212 1.83 -1.30 -10.18
N PHE A 213 1.91 -1.74 -11.43
CA PHE A 213 3.08 -2.47 -11.95
C PHE A 213 4.38 -1.66 -11.88
N PHE A 214 4.36 -0.41 -12.37
CA PHE A 214 5.55 0.45 -12.37
C PHE A 214 5.94 0.94 -10.97
N PHE A 215 4.99 1.03 -10.05
CA PHE A 215 5.21 1.49 -8.68
C PHE A 215 5.62 0.38 -7.70
N ILE A 216 5.58 -0.90 -8.08
CA ILE A 216 6.02 -2.01 -7.24
C ILE A 216 7.43 -1.80 -6.66
N PRO A 217 8.48 -1.43 -7.44
CA PRO A 217 9.80 -1.20 -6.90
C PRO A 217 9.85 -0.06 -5.87
N LEU A 218 9.10 1.03 -6.13
CA LEU A 218 8.99 2.16 -5.20
C LEU A 218 8.32 1.75 -3.89
N MET A 219 7.20 1.01 -3.95
CA MET A 219 6.50 0.52 -2.76
C MET A 219 7.35 -0.47 -1.95
N GLY A 220 8.09 -1.34 -2.64
CA GLY A 220 9.07 -2.23 -2.00
C GLY A 220 10.15 -1.46 -1.26
N LEU A 221 10.74 -0.46 -1.90
CA LEU A 221 11.77 0.38 -1.31
C LEU A 221 11.23 1.17 -0.10
N GLN A 222 10.03 1.77 -0.19
CA GLN A 222 9.38 2.44 0.93
C GLN A 222 9.25 1.53 2.15
N THR A 223 8.87 0.27 1.93
CA THR A 223 8.73 -0.71 3.00
C THR A 223 10.08 -1.06 3.65
N CYS A 224 11.15 -1.15 2.85
CA CYS A 224 12.50 -1.47 3.32
C CYS A 224 13.15 -0.32 4.08
N ILE A 225 12.98 0.91 3.64
CA ILE A 225 13.67 2.06 4.26
C ILE A 225 13.08 2.48 5.61
N VAL A 226 11.79 2.22 5.88
CA VAL A 226 11.13 2.61 7.13
C VAL A 226 11.88 2.11 8.37
N PRO A 227 12.15 0.80 8.56
CA PRO A 227 12.87 0.31 9.73
C PRO A 227 14.31 0.80 9.79
N VAL A 228 14.99 0.91 8.63
CA VAL A 228 16.38 1.37 8.55
C VAL A 228 16.50 2.84 8.96
N LEU A 229 15.62 3.69 8.45
CA LEU A 229 15.55 5.11 8.85
C LEU A 229 15.19 5.26 10.32
N SER A 230 14.19 4.50 10.79
CA SER A 230 13.74 4.53 12.18
C SER A 230 14.85 4.16 13.16
N PHE A 231 15.64 3.13 12.84
CA PHE A 231 16.79 2.70 13.61
C PHE A 231 17.91 3.77 13.62
N ASN A 232 18.34 4.24 12.44
CA ASN A 232 19.42 5.21 12.32
C ASN A 232 19.04 6.58 12.94
N TYR A 233 17.78 6.98 12.84
CA TYR A 233 17.30 8.18 13.50
C TYR A 233 17.30 8.05 15.03
N ALA A 234 16.87 6.91 15.56
CA ALA A 234 16.89 6.65 17.00
C ALA A 234 18.31 6.58 17.58
N THR A 235 19.30 6.16 16.79
CA THR A 235 20.74 6.17 17.16
C THR A 235 21.43 7.51 16.86
N LYS A 236 20.68 8.56 16.48
CA LYS A 236 21.19 9.88 16.11
C LYS A 236 22.18 9.90 14.92
N SER A 237 22.14 8.87 14.09
CA SER A 237 23.00 8.77 12.90
C SER A 237 22.38 9.54 11.71
N TYR A 238 22.22 10.87 11.86
CA TYR A 238 21.51 11.71 10.88
C TYR A 238 22.17 11.77 9.50
N ALA A 239 23.51 11.74 9.46
CA ALA A 239 24.24 11.68 8.19
C ALA A 239 23.84 10.45 7.37
N ARG A 240 23.70 9.30 8.04
CA ARG A 240 23.28 8.05 7.39
C ARG A 240 21.82 8.08 6.95
N CYS A 241 20.93 8.70 7.71
CA CYS A 241 19.55 8.92 7.28
C CYS A 241 19.47 9.74 5.98
N ARG A 242 20.31 10.78 5.86
CA ARG A 242 20.40 11.59 4.66
C ARG A 242 20.93 10.80 3.45
N GLU A 243 21.95 9.97 3.65
CA GLU A 243 22.50 9.09 2.60
C GLU A 243 21.44 8.10 2.11
N ILE A 244 20.76 7.40 3.02
CA ILE A 244 19.68 6.47 2.70
C ILE A 244 18.59 7.15 1.87
N MET A 245 18.16 8.35 2.25
CA MET A 245 17.13 9.08 1.52
C MET A 245 17.61 9.53 0.13
N ARG A 246 18.84 10.06 0.03
CA ARG A 246 19.42 10.45 -1.26
C ARG A 246 19.47 9.28 -2.23
N ASP A 247 19.98 8.14 -1.78
CA ASP A 247 20.14 6.95 -2.61
C ASP A 247 18.76 6.34 -2.96
N SER A 248 17.81 6.40 -2.03
CA SER A 248 16.42 5.98 -2.27
C SER A 248 15.72 6.85 -3.30
N TYR A 249 15.91 8.17 -3.28
CA TYR A 249 15.38 9.06 -4.32
C TYR A 249 16.01 8.75 -5.68
N GLY A 250 17.34 8.59 -5.75
CA GLY A 250 18.05 8.27 -6.98
C GLY A 250 17.57 6.95 -7.60
N PHE A 251 17.53 5.89 -6.81
CA PHE A 251 17.04 4.57 -7.24
C PHE A 251 15.59 4.64 -7.73
N SER A 252 14.72 5.30 -6.97
CA SER A 252 13.31 5.44 -7.35
C SER A 252 13.13 6.23 -8.65
N CYS A 253 13.90 7.30 -8.85
CA CYS A 253 13.85 8.07 -10.10
C CYS A 253 14.27 7.24 -11.31
N VAL A 254 15.29 6.39 -11.20
CA VAL A 254 15.72 5.50 -12.28
C VAL A 254 14.61 4.52 -12.66
N PHE A 255 13.98 3.88 -11.67
CA PHE A 255 12.86 2.97 -11.96
C PHE A 255 11.64 3.69 -12.53
N MET A 256 11.30 4.86 -11.99
CA MET A 256 10.17 5.64 -12.49
C MET A 256 10.39 6.19 -13.89
N LEU A 257 11.64 6.42 -14.29
CA LEU A 257 11.97 6.82 -15.65
C LEU A 257 11.55 5.78 -16.67
N VAL A 258 11.64 4.48 -16.36
CA VAL A 258 11.12 3.40 -17.21
C VAL A 258 9.61 3.57 -17.39
N GLY A 259 8.87 3.83 -16.31
CA GLY A 259 7.43 4.11 -16.38
C GLY A 259 7.11 5.35 -17.22
N VAL A 260 7.87 6.44 -17.06
CA VAL A 260 7.72 7.64 -17.90
C VAL A 260 7.90 7.30 -19.37
N ILE A 261 8.98 6.58 -19.74
CA ILE A 261 9.25 6.19 -21.12
C ILE A 261 8.08 5.36 -21.68
N CYS A 262 7.59 4.38 -20.91
CA CYS A 262 6.47 3.55 -21.36
C CYS A 262 5.18 4.36 -21.56
N PHE A 263 4.83 5.25 -20.64
CA PHE A 263 3.59 6.03 -20.70
C PHE A 263 3.62 7.15 -21.73
N VAL A 264 4.80 7.75 -21.98
CA VAL A 264 4.94 8.85 -22.93
C VAL A 264 5.10 8.34 -24.37
N PHE A 265 5.92 7.31 -24.59
CA PHE A 265 6.24 6.86 -25.94
C PHE A 265 5.37 5.70 -26.44
N PHE A 266 4.79 4.90 -25.52
CA PHE A 266 4.02 3.72 -25.87
C PHE A 266 2.58 3.69 -25.30
N PRO A 267 1.85 4.84 -25.23
CA PRO A 267 0.53 4.90 -24.59
C PRO A 267 -0.50 4.01 -25.29
N VAL A 268 -0.48 3.97 -26.62
CA VAL A 268 -1.44 3.19 -27.42
C VAL A 268 -1.22 1.70 -27.22
N GLN A 269 0.02 1.24 -27.28
CA GLN A 269 0.38 -0.15 -27.09
C GLN A 269 -0.03 -0.65 -25.69
N LEU A 270 0.23 0.16 -24.64
CA LEU A 270 -0.18 -0.14 -23.29
C LEU A 270 -1.71 -0.31 -23.18
N LEU A 271 -2.47 0.61 -23.79
CA LEU A 271 -3.93 0.57 -23.77
C LEU A 271 -4.48 -0.64 -24.53
N GLN A 272 -3.91 -0.98 -25.70
CA GLN A 272 -4.35 -2.08 -26.53
C GLN A 272 -4.20 -3.46 -25.87
N VAL A 273 -3.30 -3.60 -24.89
CA VAL A 273 -3.18 -4.84 -24.09
C VAL A 273 -4.46 -5.13 -23.31
N PHE A 274 -5.19 -4.09 -22.90
CA PHE A 274 -6.34 -4.22 -21.99
C PHE A 274 -7.68 -3.84 -22.63
N SER A 275 -7.69 -3.04 -23.68
CA SER A 275 -8.93 -2.58 -24.33
C SER A 275 -8.79 -2.49 -25.84
N LYS A 276 -9.85 -2.92 -26.52
CA LYS A 276 -10.01 -2.77 -27.98
C LYS A 276 -10.92 -1.60 -28.36
N SER A 277 -11.50 -0.90 -27.38
CA SER A 277 -12.38 0.26 -27.62
C SER A 277 -11.59 1.41 -28.21
N SER A 278 -12.04 1.91 -29.38
CA SER A 278 -11.42 3.06 -30.05
C SER A 278 -11.54 4.34 -29.23
N GLU A 279 -12.63 4.50 -28.49
CA GLU A 279 -12.86 5.66 -27.64
C GLU A 279 -11.91 5.66 -26.42
N VAL A 280 -11.74 4.51 -25.73
CA VAL A 280 -10.78 4.35 -24.64
C VAL A 280 -9.36 4.65 -25.09
N ILE A 281 -8.98 4.16 -26.28
CA ILE A 281 -7.65 4.41 -26.86
C ILE A 281 -7.48 5.90 -27.21
N ALA A 282 -8.48 6.56 -27.75
CA ALA A 282 -8.43 7.97 -28.11
C ALA A 282 -8.26 8.88 -26.88
N ILE A 283 -8.98 8.61 -25.79
CA ILE A 283 -8.85 9.35 -24.52
C ILE A 283 -7.49 9.03 -23.87
N GLY A 284 -7.15 7.77 -23.76
CA GLY A 284 -5.94 7.32 -23.06
C GLY A 284 -4.64 7.72 -23.77
N LYS A 285 -4.63 7.83 -25.11
CA LYS A 285 -3.49 8.35 -25.89
C LYS A 285 -3.10 9.76 -25.44
N ASN A 286 -4.04 10.58 -25.04
CA ASN A 286 -3.78 11.93 -24.53
C ASN A 286 -3.51 11.92 -23.02
N ALA A 287 -4.21 11.09 -22.25
CA ALA A 287 -4.11 11.02 -20.79
C ALA A 287 -2.76 10.44 -20.32
N PHE A 288 -2.30 9.34 -20.89
CA PHE A 288 -1.14 8.60 -20.42
C PHE A 288 0.17 9.39 -20.47
N PRO A 289 0.51 10.11 -21.55
CA PRO A 289 1.72 10.95 -21.56
C PRO A 289 1.72 12.03 -20.49
N ILE A 290 0.57 12.65 -20.25
CA ILE A 290 0.40 13.69 -19.24
C ILE A 290 0.59 13.09 -17.84
N ILE A 291 -0.07 11.97 -17.56
CA ILE A 291 0.03 11.28 -16.27
C ILE A 291 1.46 10.71 -16.10
N GLY A 292 2.04 10.13 -17.14
CA GLY A 292 3.41 9.61 -17.11
C GLY A 292 4.45 10.64 -16.70
N ALA A 293 4.30 11.90 -17.13
CA ALA A 293 5.16 13.00 -16.71
C ALA A 293 5.13 13.26 -15.18
N SER A 294 4.08 12.82 -14.47
CA SER A 294 3.98 12.94 -13.02
C SER A 294 4.82 11.93 -12.24
N PHE A 295 5.34 10.87 -12.86
CA PHE A 295 6.00 9.76 -12.15
C PHE A 295 7.29 10.17 -11.44
N ILE A 296 8.08 11.06 -12.03
CA ILE A 296 9.29 11.58 -11.36
C ILE A 296 8.93 12.48 -10.18
N PRO A 297 8.04 13.50 -10.30
CA PRO A 297 7.56 14.25 -9.14
C PRO A 297 6.92 13.36 -8.07
N ALA A 298 6.22 12.28 -8.46
CA ALA A 298 5.61 11.33 -7.53
C ALA A 298 6.62 10.62 -6.63
N VAL A 299 7.87 10.42 -7.07
CA VAL A 299 8.93 9.89 -6.19
C VAL A 299 9.07 10.76 -4.94
N PHE A 300 9.15 12.07 -5.13
CA PHE A 300 9.36 13.01 -4.02
C PHE A 300 8.12 13.14 -3.14
N SER A 301 6.94 13.20 -3.74
CA SER A 301 5.67 13.31 -3.01
C SER A 301 5.31 12.05 -2.21
N LEU A 302 5.81 10.87 -2.63
CA LEU A 302 5.55 9.59 -1.97
C LEU A 302 6.64 9.18 -0.98
N MET A 303 7.92 9.44 -1.28
CA MET A 303 9.03 9.02 -0.41
C MET A 303 9.19 9.95 0.80
N THR A 304 8.92 11.24 0.66
CA THR A 304 9.07 12.20 1.76
C THR A 304 8.12 11.93 2.94
N PRO A 305 6.81 11.64 2.74
CA PRO A 305 5.93 11.21 3.84
C PRO A 305 6.43 9.97 4.58
N VAL A 306 7.03 9.01 3.86
CA VAL A 306 7.60 7.79 4.45
C VAL A 306 8.79 8.11 5.36
N PHE A 307 9.65 9.06 4.97
CA PHE A 307 10.71 9.57 5.85
C PHE A 307 10.13 10.12 7.16
N PHE A 308 9.18 11.04 7.10
CA PHE A 308 8.56 11.62 8.29
C PHE A 308 7.85 10.57 9.16
N GLN A 309 7.26 9.56 8.55
CA GLN A 309 6.67 8.44 9.26
C GLN A 309 7.74 7.62 10.00
N ALA A 310 8.86 7.30 9.35
CA ALA A 310 9.95 6.53 9.94
C ALA A 310 10.60 7.25 11.13
N ILE A 311 10.79 8.57 11.05
CA ILE A 311 11.31 9.37 12.17
C ILE A 311 10.27 9.67 13.26
N GLY A 312 9.01 9.18 13.12
CA GLY A 312 7.91 9.33 14.08
C GLY A 312 7.23 10.69 14.05
N ASN A 313 7.47 11.50 13.01
CA ASN A 313 6.73 12.73 12.78
C ASN A 313 5.50 12.48 11.89
N GLY A 314 4.58 11.64 12.38
CA GLY A 314 3.38 11.24 11.65
C GLY A 314 2.48 12.41 11.26
N LYS A 315 2.54 13.55 11.97
CA LYS A 315 1.75 14.75 11.64
C LYS A 315 2.15 15.33 10.28
N ILE A 316 3.46 15.48 10.02
CA ILE A 316 3.95 15.98 8.73
C ILE A 316 3.69 14.97 7.62
N SER A 317 3.89 13.68 7.87
CA SER A 317 3.56 12.61 6.92
C SER A 317 2.08 12.67 6.52
N LEU A 318 1.18 12.79 7.49
CA LEU A 318 -0.25 12.91 7.25
C LEU A 318 -0.59 14.21 6.49
N PHE A 319 -0.01 15.34 6.89
CA PHE A 319 -0.21 16.62 6.21
C PHE A 319 0.13 16.54 4.73
N LEU A 320 1.31 15.99 4.39
CA LEU A 320 1.72 15.82 2.99
C LEU A 320 0.77 14.90 2.20
N SER A 321 0.28 13.84 2.84
CA SER A 321 -0.64 12.89 2.20
C SER A 321 -2.04 13.49 1.98
N VAL A 322 -2.57 14.22 2.96
CA VAL A 322 -3.84 14.96 2.83
C VAL A 322 -3.70 16.05 1.78
N MET A 323 -2.60 16.81 1.82
CA MET A 323 -2.31 17.84 0.82
C MET A 323 -2.30 17.25 -0.59
N ARG A 324 -1.64 16.10 -0.78
CA ARG A 324 -1.54 15.44 -2.08
C ARG A 324 -2.91 15.04 -2.65
N GLN A 325 -3.73 14.37 -1.85
CA GLN A 325 -4.96 13.73 -2.31
C GLN A 325 -6.17 14.65 -2.21
N ILE A 326 -6.36 15.28 -1.07
CA ILE A 326 -7.55 16.09 -0.78
C ILE A 326 -7.37 17.55 -1.20
N CYS A 327 -6.24 18.17 -0.86
CA CYS A 327 -6.09 19.63 -1.09
C CYS A 327 -5.60 19.95 -2.49
N CYS A 328 -4.83 19.07 -3.15
CA CYS A 328 -4.30 19.32 -4.48
C CYS A 328 -5.01 18.48 -5.55
N LEU A 329 -4.93 17.14 -5.48
CA LEU A 329 -5.39 16.30 -6.58
C LEU A 329 -6.90 16.46 -6.85
N ILE A 330 -7.74 16.30 -5.85
CA ILE A 330 -9.21 16.39 -6.04
C ILE A 330 -9.64 17.77 -6.53
N PRO A 331 -9.27 18.91 -5.88
CA PRO A 331 -9.74 20.21 -6.33
C PRO A 331 -9.20 20.59 -7.71
N ILE A 332 -7.93 20.32 -8.00
CA ILE A 332 -7.34 20.62 -9.31
C ILE A 332 -8.00 19.75 -10.38
N PHE A 333 -8.24 18.47 -10.11
CA PHE A 333 -8.92 17.56 -11.03
C PHE A 333 -10.34 18.04 -11.33
N TRP A 334 -11.08 18.46 -10.31
CA TRP A 334 -12.43 19.00 -10.45
C TRP A 334 -12.42 20.35 -11.21
N LEU A 335 -11.53 21.28 -10.86
CA LEU A 335 -11.45 22.57 -11.56
C LEU A 335 -11.11 22.40 -13.04
N LEU A 336 -10.16 21.53 -13.37
CA LEU A 336 -9.78 21.27 -14.76
C LEU A 336 -10.86 20.49 -15.51
N SER A 337 -11.67 19.69 -14.83
CA SER A 337 -12.82 18.99 -15.44
C SER A 337 -13.92 19.94 -15.90
N LEU A 338 -14.01 21.14 -15.32
CA LEU A 338 -14.96 22.17 -15.77
C LEU A 338 -14.58 22.81 -17.12
N ILE A 339 -13.32 22.65 -17.54
CA ILE A 339 -12.81 23.19 -18.80
C ILE A 339 -12.98 22.15 -19.91
N ASP A 340 -12.29 21.02 -19.79
CA ASP A 340 -12.34 19.90 -20.76
C ASP A 340 -11.70 18.65 -20.15
N LEU A 341 -12.16 17.46 -20.57
CA LEU A 341 -11.60 16.17 -20.16
C LEU A 341 -10.08 16.07 -20.41
N ARG A 342 -9.57 16.69 -21.48
CA ARG A 342 -8.13 16.68 -21.81
C ARG A 342 -7.27 17.38 -20.76
N PHE A 343 -7.78 18.49 -20.22
CA PHE A 343 -7.05 19.23 -19.17
C PHE A 343 -7.12 18.55 -17.82
N THR A 344 -8.14 17.76 -17.55
CA THR A 344 -8.33 17.07 -16.27
C THR A 344 -7.11 16.23 -15.86
N TRP A 345 -6.43 15.61 -16.81
CA TRP A 345 -5.26 14.77 -16.56
C TRP A 345 -4.04 15.54 -16.06
N PHE A 346 -3.95 16.85 -16.30
CA PHE A 346 -2.86 17.69 -15.75
C PHE A 346 -2.92 17.83 -14.23
N ALA A 347 -4.03 17.49 -13.60
CA ALA A 347 -4.14 17.47 -12.15
C ALA A 347 -3.08 16.56 -11.51
N PHE A 348 -2.70 15.44 -12.15
CA PHE A 348 -1.68 14.53 -11.63
C PHE A 348 -0.30 15.20 -11.54
N PRO A 349 0.32 15.68 -12.64
CA PRO A 349 1.63 16.29 -12.54
C PRO A 349 1.64 17.57 -11.69
N ILE A 350 0.59 18.39 -11.72
CA ILE A 350 0.51 19.60 -10.90
C ILE A 350 0.50 19.25 -9.42
N SER A 351 -0.35 18.32 -8.99
CA SER A 351 -0.43 17.92 -7.58
C SER A 351 0.86 17.26 -7.09
N GLU A 352 1.48 16.39 -7.89
CA GLU A 352 2.72 15.72 -7.51
C GLU A 352 3.89 16.70 -7.39
N VAL A 353 3.99 17.71 -8.27
CA VAL A 353 5.02 18.75 -8.19
C VAL A 353 4.81 19.62 -6.94
N LEU A 354 3.59 20.11 -6.70
CA LEU A 354 3.30 20.95 -5.53
C LEU A 354 3.64 20.24 -4.22
N VAL A 355 3.23 19.00 -4.09
CA VAL A 355 3.47 18.21 -2.86
C VAL A 355 4.93 17.76 -2.78
N GLY A 356 5.53 17.38 -3.88
CA GLY A 356 6.95 17.03 -3.94
C GLY A 356 7.85 18.15 -3.49
N VAL A 357 7.62 19.37 -4.00
CA VAL A 357 8.37 20.58 -3.60
C VAL A 357 8.13 20.90 -2.11
N THR A 358 6.89 20.89 -1.67
CA THR A 358 6.55 21.12 -0.25
C THR A 358 7.24 20.09 0.66
N GLY A 359 7.19 18.81 0.27
CA GLY A 359 7.85 17.72 0.98
C GLY A 359 9.36 17.92 1.09
N ILE A 360 10.02 18.24 -0.01
CA ILE A 360 11.47 18.50 -0.04
C ILE A 360 11.84 19.68 0.86
N VAL A 361 11.08 20.77 0.83
CA VAL A 361 11.32 21.93 1.71
C VAL A 361 11.21 21.54 3.19
N LEU A 362 10.19 20.78 3.55
CA LEU A 362 10.01 20.28 4.91
C LEU A 362 11.12 19.32 5.32
N TYR A 363 11.55 18.44 4.41
CA TYR A 363 12.66 17.51 4.63
C TYR A 363 13.97 18.24 4.93
N TYR A 364 14.33 19.26 4.14
CA TYR A 364 15.53 20.05 4.39
C TYR A 364 15.46 20.84 5.69
N LYS A 365 14.30 21.38 6.06
CA LYS A 365 14.09 22.06 7.36
C LYS A 365 14.31 21.11 8.53
N GLU A 366 13.79 19.89 8.44
CA GLU A 366 13.94 18.87 9.49
C GLU A 366 15.38 18.43 9.65
N ILE A 367 16.06 18.13 8.53
CA ILE A 367 17.48 17.77 8.53
C ILE A 367 18.34 18.88 9.14
N LYS A 368 18.14 20.15 8.75
CA LYS A 368 18.88 21.27 9.30
C LYS A 368 18.70 21.37 10.81
N ARG A 369 17.45 21.25 11.29
CA ARG A 369 17.12 21.26 12.70
C ARG A 369 17.82 20.15 13.49
N ASP A 370 17.91 18.94 12.92
CA ASP A 370 18.53 17.78 13.56
C ASP A 370 20.06 17.86 13.53
N PHE A 371 20.66 18.43 12.48
CA PHE A 371 22.10 18.71 12.42
C PHE A 371 22.49 19.75 13.48
N ASP A 372 21.72 20.81 13.66
CA ASP A 372 21.98 21.85 14.67
C ASP A 372 21.90 21.27 16.10
N LYS A 373 21.03 20.28 16.33
CA LYS A 373 20.93 19.56 17.62
C LYS A 373 22.04 18.53 17.83
N GLY A 374 22.62 17.98 16.78
CA GLY A 374 23.71 17.01 16.85
C GLY A 374 25.10 17.64 16.96
N ALA A 375 25.21 18.93 16.72
CA ALA A 375 26.42 19.73 16.88
C ALA A 375 26.55 20.41 18.27
N ALA A 376 25.49 20.40 19.07
CA ALA A 376 25.44 20.80 20.46
C ALA A 376 25.45 19.58 21.41
#